data_5cc28b256d792bc4605606cfb856e1de
#
_entry.id   5cc28b256d792bc4605606cfb856e1de
#
_cell.length_a   1.000
_cell.length_b   1.000
_cell.length_c   1.000
_cell.angle_alpha   90.00
_cell.angle_beta   90.00
_cell.angle_gamma   90.00
#
_symmetry.space_group_name_H-M   'P 1'
#
loop_
_entity.id
_entity.type
_entity.pdbx_description
1 polymer ?
#
loop_
_entity_poly.entity_id
_entity_poly.type
_entity_poly.pdbx_seq_one_letter_code
_entity_poly.pdbx_strand_id
1 'polypeptide(L)'
;PFHEYSMRQAIEEGFIMDVLANYTTYKRFFGLIKQVENDPEVPRKKAAKALTRYLELHPVNIEQVVSVIVEHFRLYVMHELGGRSKAMVVTGSRLAAVKYKLAFDRYIKENGYTGIRSLVAFSGTVEDPDDPGASYTEVAMNDGLAESELPETFERDDYRVLLVAEKYQTGFDQPLLQTM
;
A
#
# COMPACT_ATOMS: atom_id res chain seq x y z
N PRO A 1 11.57 -13.89 -38.56
CA PRO A 1 10.66 -13.53 -37.49
C PRO A 1 11.47 -13.50 -36.22
N PHE A 2 11.57 -12.33 -35.64
CA PHE A 2 12.26 -12.08 -34.39
C PHE A 2 11.48 -12.73 -33.27
N HIS A 3 12.14 -13.20 -32.22
CA HIS A 3 11.53 -13.79 -31.04
C HIS A 3 10.42 -12.90 -30.52
N GLU A 4 9.18 -13.38 -30.56
CA GLU A 4 8.05 -12.76 -29.90
C GLU A 4 8.11 -13.18 -28.42
N TYR A 5 8.53 -12.26 -27.56
CA TYR A 5 8.44 -12.44 -26.11
C TYR A 5 6.99 -12.26 -25.71
N SER A 6 6.29 -13.36 -25.49
CA SER A 6 4.86 -13.32 -25.19
C SER A 6 4.60 -12.91 -23.74
N MET A 7 3.45 -12.28 -23.52
CA MET A 7 2.99 -11.92 -22.16
C MET A 7 2.96 -13.14 -21.23
N ARG A 8 2.65 -14.32 -21.78
CA ARG A 8 2.65 -15.58 -21.06
C ARG A 8 4.05 -15.96 -20.56
N GLN A 9 5.06 -15.83 -21.39
CA GLN A 9 6.45 -16.08 -21.01
C GLN A 9 6.91 -15.10 -19.92
N ALA A 10 6.53 -13.83 -20.05
CA ALA A 10 6.87 -12.81 -19.06
C ALA A 10 6.21 -13.08 -17.67
N ILE A 11 5.02 -13.68 -17.65
CA ILE A 11 4.34 -14.12 -16.43
C ILE A 11 5.05 -15.36 -15.85
N GLU A 12 5.33 -16.37 -16.66
CA GLU A 12 6.02 -17.61 -16.25
C GLU A 12 7.44 -17.34 -15.73
N GLU A 13 8.12 -16.34 -16.27
CA GLU A 13 9.45 -15.89 -15.84
C GLU A 13 9.41 -14.88 -14.68
N GLY A 14 8.22 -14.49 -14.21
CA GLY A 14 8.04 -13.57 -13.06
C GLY A 14 8.34 -12.10 -13.36
N PHE A 15 8.51 -11.72 -14.64
CA PHE A 15 8.71 -10.31 -15.04
C PHE A 15 7.44 -9.48 -14.97
N ILE A 16 6.26 -10.09 -15.15
CA ILE A 16 4.95 -9.45 -14.97
C ILE A 16 4.09 -10.34 -14.10
N MET A 17 3.34 -9.71 -13.19
CA MET A 17 2.33 -10.43 -12.41
C MET A 17 1.23 -10.96 -13.32
N ASP A 18 0.72 -12.14 -13.01
CA ASP A 18 -0.42 -12.71 -13.73
C ASP A 18 -1.68 -11.84 -13.52
N VAL A 19 -1.85 -10.88 -14.42
CA VAL A 19 -3.02 -10.00 -14.46
C VAL A 19 -4.30 -10.81 -14.65
N LEU A 20 -4.22 -11.98 -15.27
CA LEU A 20 -5.39 -12.81 -15.57
C LEU A 20 -5.89 -13.58 -14.35
N ALA A 21 -5.02 -14.00 -13.43
CA ALA A 21 -5.42 -14.59 -12.16
C ALA A 21 -6.23 -13.58 -11.31
N ASN A 22 -5.91 -12.30 -11.44
CA ASN A 22 -6.56 -11.21 -10.72
C ASN A 22 -7.69 -10.54 -11.50
N TYR A 23 -7.73 -10.69 -12.83
CA TYR A 23 -8.79 -10.17 -13.70
C TYR A 23 -10.19 -10.71 -13.35
N THR A 24 -10.27 -11.94 -12.84
CA THR A 24 -11.53 -12.53 -12.37
C THR A 24 -12.11 -11.75 -11.18
N THR A 25 -11.28 -11.22 -10.33
CA THR A 25 -11.68 -10.41 -9.17
C THR A 25 -12.21 -9.04 -9.64
N TYR A 26 -11.52 -8.39 -10.57
CA TYR A 26 -11.99 -7.13 -11.17
C TYR A 26 -13.30 -7.32 -11.99
N LYS A 27 -13.43 -8.40 -12.73
CA LYS A 27 -14.66 -8.68 -13.50
C LYS A 27 -15.87 -8.94 -12.60
N ARG A 28 -15.69 -9.67 -11.50
CA ARG A 28 -16.73 -9.87 -10.47
C ARG A 28 -17.09 -8.56 -9.80
N PHE A 29 -16.12 -7.72 -9.53
CA PHE A 29 -16.30 -6.41 -8.96
C PHE A 29 -17.09 -5.46 -9.87
N PHE A 30 -16.70 -5.33 -11.15
CA PHE A 30 -17.49 -4.57 -12.12
C PHE A 30 -18.90 -5.12 -12.27
N GLY A 31 -19.08 -6.44 -12.15
CA GLY A 31 -20.41 -7.07 -12.13
C GLY A 31 -21.25 -6.65 -10.92
N LEU A 32 -20.65 -6.61 -9.74
CA LEU A 32 -21.29 -6.15 -8.50
C LEU A 32 -21.63 -4.66 -8.55
N ILE A 33 -20.71 -3.80 -9.03
CA ILE A 33 -21.00 -2.37 -9.23
C ILE A 33 -22.20 -2.18 -10.16
N LYS A 34 -22.24 -2.89 -11.31
CA LYS A 34 -23.36 -2.81 -12.26
C LYS A 34 -24.68 -3.28 -11.66
N GLN A 35 -24.67 -4.32 -10.83
CA GLN A 35 -25.88 -4.79 -10.14
C GLN A 35 -26.38 -3.73 -9.14
N VAL A 36 -25.49 -3.15 -8.37
CA VAL A 36 -25.81 -2.07 -7.40
C VAL A 36 -26.27 -0.79 -8.12
N GLU A 37 -25.67 -0.44 -9.26
CA GLU A 37 -26.08 0.71 -10.08
C GLU A 37 -27.48 0.55 -10.68
N ASN A 38 -27.91 -0.67 -10.90
CA ASN A 38 -29.21 -0.99 -11.50
C ASN A 38 -30.29 -1.30 -10.44
N ASP A 39 -29.95 -1.30 -9.14
CA ASP A 39 -30.93 -1.53 -8.07
C ASP A 39 -31.56 -0.19 -7.64
N PRO A 40 -32.87 0.01 -7.87
CA PRO A 40 -33.56 1.26 -7.54
C PRO A 40 -33.67 1.53 -6.02
N GLU A 41 -33.51 0.51 -5.17
CA GLU A 41 -33.68 0.64 -3.71
C GLU A 41 -32.39 1.10 -2.99
N VAL A 42 -31.24 1.06 -3.67
CA VAL A 42 -29.96 1.41 -3.06
C VAL A 42 -29.50 2.81 -3.47
N PRO A 43 -29.19 3.71 -2.53
CA PRO A 43 -28.61 5.03 -2.85
C PRO A 43 -27.26 4.86 -3.57
N ARG A 44 -27.25 5.03 -4.89
CA ARG A 44 -26.12 4.75 -5.80
C ARG A 44 -24.77 5.28 -5.28
N LYS A 45 -24.74 6.51 -4.75
CA LYS A 45 -23.49 7.12 -4.23
C LYS A 45 -22.95 6.42 -2.99
N LYS A 46 -23.83 5.97 -2.07
CA LYS A 46 -23.41 5.25 -0.85
C LYS A 46 -22.89 3.86 -1.16
N ALA A 47 -23.58 3.15 -2.05
CA ALA A 47 -23.20 1.81 -2.46
C ALA A 47 -21.87 1.81 -3.25
N ALA A 48 -21.70 2.72 -4.20
CA ALA A 48 -20.44 2.87 -4.93
C ALA A 48 -19.28 3.16 -3.98
N LYS A 49 -19.44 4.09 -3.01
CA LYS A 49 -18.42 4.42 -2.03
C LYS A 49 -18.07 3.23 -1.10
N ALA A 50 -19.09 2.49 -0.65
CA ALA A 50 -18.88 1.30 0.19
C ALA A 50 -18.12 0.21 -0.58
N LEU A 51 -18.47 0.02 -1.84
CA LEU A 51 -17.84 -0.97 -2.69
C LEU A 51 -16.40 -0.60 -3.06
N THR A 52 -16.13 0.67 -3.36
CA THR A 52 -14.76 1.17 -3.57
C THR A 52 -13.92 0.94 -2.32
N ARG A 53 -14.44 1.32 -1.16
CA ARG A 53 -13.74 1.10 0.12
C ARG A 53 -13.47 -0.38 0.40
N TYR A 54 -14.43 -1.25 0.13
CA TYR A 54 -14.26 -2.70 0.30
C TYR A 54 -13.12 -3.23 -0.55
N LEU A 55 -13.00 -2.76 -1.79
CA LEU A 55 -11.91 -3.16 -2.68
C LEU A 55 -10.55 -2.60 -2.29
N GLU A 56 -10.51 -1.33 -1.92
CA GLU A 56 -9.28 -0.68 -1.48
C GLU A 56 -8.69 -1.41 -0.26
N LEU A 57 -9.54 -1.98 0.59
CA LEU A 57 -9.14 -2.71 1.79
C LEU A 57 -9.03 -4.23 1.58
N HIS A 58 -9.36 -4.72 0.38
CA HIS A 58 -9.30 -6.16 0.11
C HIS A 58 -7.84 -6.66 0.14
N PRO A 59 -7.52 -7.73 0.90
CA PRO A 59 -6.14 -8.19 1.10
C PRO A 59 -5.37 -8.40 -0.20
N VAL A 60 -5.97 -9.06 -1.18
CA VAL A 60 -5.33 -9.33 -2.49
C VAL A 60 -4.97 -8.04 -3.22
N ASN A 61 -5.85 -7.03 -3.19
CA ASN A 61 -5.56 -5.75 -3.82
C ASN A 61 -4.40 -5.01 -3.10
N ILE A 62 -4.42 -5.01 -1.78
CA ILE A 62 -3.34 -4.40 -0.97
C ILE A 62 -2.00 -5.09 -1.25
N GLU A 63 -1.96 -6.42 -1.25
CA GLU A 63 -0.74 -7.19 -1.54
C GLU A 63 -0.17 -6.87 -2.92
N GLN A 64 -1.02 -6.77 -3.93
CA GLN A 64 -0.60 -6.41 -5.27
C GLN A 64 -0.07 -4.98 -5.37
N VAL A 65 -0.79 -4.02 -4.80
CA VAL A 65 -0.36 -2.62 -4.81
C VAL A 65 0.95 -2.46 -4.04
N VAL A 66 1.08 -3.12 -2.89
CA VAL A 66 2.32 -3.10 -2.09
C VAL A 66 3.48 -3.70 -2.87
N SER A 67 3.29 -4.84 -3.54
CA SER A 67 4.36 -5.43 -4.35
C SER A 67 4.83 -4.48 -5.45
N VAL A 68 3.90 -3.82 -6.16
CA VAL A 68 4.26 -2.82 -7.18
C VAL A 68 5.01 -1.64 -6.58
N ILE A 69 4.55 -1.10 -5.43
CA ILE A 69 5.21 0.02 -4.76
C ILE A 69 6.63 -0.36 -4.34
N VAL A 70 6.80 -1.50 -3.69
CA VAL A 70 8.11 -1.96 -3.20
C VAL A 70 9.07 -2.22 -4.35
N GLU A 71 8.64 -2.94 -5.39
CA GLU A 71 9.50 -3.23 -6.54
C GLU A 71 9.85 -1.96 -7.32
N HIS A 72 8.89 -1.06 -7.53
CA HIS A 72 9.18 0.22 -8.18
C HIS A 72 10.18 1.05 -7.36
N PHE A 73 9.97 1.16 -6.06
CA PHE A 73 10.91 1.87 -5.18
C PHE A 73 12.29 1.25 -5.23
N ARG A 74 12.40 -0.07 -5.09
CA ARG A 74 13.65 -0.81 -5.05
C ARG A 74 14.44 -0.73 -6.35
N LEU A 75 13.74 -0.84 -7.49
CA LEU A 75 14.40 -0.90 -8.79
C LEU A 75 14.75 0.49 -9.36
N TYR A 76 13.94 1.49 -9.06
CA TYR A 76 14.05 2.79 -9.74
C TYR A 76 14.32 3.97 -8.82
N VAL A 77 13.81 3.96 -7.58
CA VAL A 77 13.84 5.15 -6.72
C VAL A 77 14.95 5.10 -5.69
N MET A 78 15.16 3.97 -5.02
CA MET A 78 16.06 3.91 -3.85
C MET A 78 17.51 4.25 -4.15
N HIS A 79 17.94 4.15 -5.43
CA HIS A 79 19.29 4.42 -5.88
C HIS A 79 19.54 5.90 -6.19
N GLU A 80 18.47 6.67 -6.32
CA GLU A 80 18.54 8.10 -6.55
C GLU A 80 19.08 8.85 -5.31
N LEU A 81 19.42 10.12 -5.47
CA LEU A 81 19.99 10.96 -4.39
C LEU A 81 21.17 10.30 -3.65
N GLY A 82 22.06 9.62 -4.40
CA GLY A 82 23.20 8.90 -3.81
C GLY A 82 22.80 7.68 -2.98
N GLY A 83 21.69 7.03 -3.32
CA GLY A 83 21.16 5.88 -2.60
C GLY A 83 20.42 6.22 -1.30
N ARG A 84 19.97 7.47 -1.14
CA ARG A 84 19.32 7.96 0.09
C ARG A 84 17.85 8.31 -0.11
N SER A 85 17.31 8.10 -1.30
CA SER A 85 15.91 8.43 -1.63
C SER A 85 14.90 7.75 -0.71
N LYS A 86 13.83 8.48 -0.43
CA LYS A 86 12.69 8.05 0.39
C LYS A 86 11.39 8.20 -0.38
N ALA A 87 10.38 7.46 0.05
CA ALA A 87 9.04 7.49 -0.53
C ALA A 87 7.98 7.73 0.54
N MET A 88 6.88 8.35 0.15
CA MET A 88 5.67 8.45 0.96
C MET A 88 4.51 7.78 0.25
N VAL A 89 3.75 6.99 0.96
CA VAL A 89 2.52 6.36 0.46
C VAL A 89 1.34 6.98 1.19
N VAL A 90 0.57 7.79 0.47
CA VAL A 90 -0.63 8.42 1.02
C VAL A 90 -1.81 7.48 0.84
N THR A 91 -2.47 7.13 1.93
CA THR A 91 -3.60 6.21 1.94
C THR A 91 -4.92 6.94 2.18
N GLY A 92 -6.01 6.39 1.64
CA GLY A 92 -7.35 6.98 1.73
C GLY A 92 -8.01 6.90 3.12
N SER A 93 -7.43 6.15 4.06
CA SER A 93 -7.94 6.04 5.43
C SER A 93 -6.88 5.48 6.39
N ARG A 94 -7.08 5.70 7.69
CA ARG A 94 -6.21 5.14 8.75
C ARG A 94 -6.17 3.61 8.71
N LEU A 95 -7.30 2.96 8.49
CA LEU A 95 -7.35 1.50 8.35
C LEU A 95 -6.58 1.02 7.12
N ALA A 96 -6.64 1.76 6.01
CA ALA A 96 -5.81 1.47 4.85
C ALA A 96 -4.31 1.58 5.20
N ALA A 97 -3.88 2.64 5.90
CA ALA A 97 -2.49 2.78 6.33
C ALA A 97 -2.01 1.59 7.17
N VAL A 98 -2.85 1.12 8.12
CA VAL A 98 -2.58 -0.08 8.92
C VAL A 98 -2.40 -1.31 8.04
N LYS A 99 -3.38 -1.61 7.17
CA LYS A 99 -3.33 -2.80 6.30
C LYS A 99 -2.15 -2.75 5.31
N TYR A 100 -1.86 -1.58 4.76
CA TYR A 100 -0.68 -1.39 3.90
C TYR A 100 0.63 -1.59 4.66
N LYS A 101 0.77 -1.07 5.89
CA LYS A 101 1.96 -1.28 6.72
C LYS A 101 2.21 -2.76 7.00
N LEU A 102 1.17 -3.48 7.41
CA LEU A 102 1.27 -4.93 7.67
C LEU A 102 1.65 -5.72 6.41
N ALA A 103 1.06 -5.39 5.27
CA ALA A 103 1.37 -6.02 4.00
C ALA A 103 2.79 -5.67 3.52
N PHE A 104 3.22 -4.41 3.70
CA PHE A 104 4.54 -3.94 3.34
C PHE A 104 5.63 -4.68 4.12
N ASP A 105 5.51 -4.75 5.44
CA ASP A 105 6.48 -5.42 6.29
C ASP A 105 6.55 -6.92 6.00
N ARG A 106 5.40 -7.55 5.73
CA ARG A 106 5.32 -8.96 5.30
C ARG A 106 6.05 -9.16 3.98
N TYR A 107 5.77 -8.34 2.96
CA TYR A 107 6.38 -8.44 1.64
C TYR A 107 7.91 -8.28 1.70
N ILE A 108 8.40 -7.30 2.43
CA ILE A 108 9.84 -7.09 2.64
C ILE A 108 10.49 -8.31 3.29
N LYS A 109 9.84 -8.87 4.32
CA LYS A 109 10.34 -10.04 5.05
C LYS A 109 10.35 -11.30 4.18
N GLU A 110 9.27 -11.57 3.46
CA GLU A 110 9.12 -12.76 2.61
C GLU A 110 10.13 -12.77 1.45
N ASN A 111 10.44 -11.60 0.90
CA ASN A 111 11.43 -11.47 -0.17
C ASN A 111 12.88 -11.29 0.34
N GLY A 112 13.10 -11.26 1.64
CA GLY A 112 14.43 -11.11 2.23
C GLY A 112 15.08 -9.76 1.93
N TYR A 113 14.30 -8.71 1.66
CA TYR A 113 14.84 -7.40 1.32
C TYR A 113 15.41 -6.72 2.57
N THR A 114 16.61 -6.20 2.45
CA THR A 114 17.31 -5.45 3.51
C THR A 114 17.47 -3.99 3.13
N GLY A 115 17.61 -3.12 4.13
CA GLY A 115 17.79 -1.68 3.89
C GLY A 115 16.54 -0.92 3.47
N ILE A 116 15.36 -1.57 3.55
CA ILE A 116 14.06 -0.94 3.30
C ILE A 116 13.17 -1.24 4.51
N ARG A 117 13.01 -0.26 5.39
CA ARG A 117 12.04 -0.29 6.48
C ARG A 117 10.98 0.75 6.26
N SER A 118 9.79 0.49 6.76
CA SER A 118 8.66 1.41 6.70
C SER A 118 8.29 1.96 8.07
N LEU A 119 7.79 3.18 8.10
CA LEU A 119 7.05 3.76 9.21
C LEU A 119 5.61 4.03 8.77
N VAL A 120 4.71 4.08 9.74
CA VAL A 120 3.32 4.47 9.48
C VAL A 120 2.95 5.67 10.35
N ALA A 121 2.17 6.59 9.81
CA ALA A 121 1.72 7.78 10.53
C ALA A 121 0.22 8.00 10.37
N PHE A 122 -0.49 7.96 11.49
CA PHE A 122 -1.91 8.26 11.60
C PHE A 122 -2.26 8.66 13.04
N SER A 123 -3.39 9.32 13.26
CA SER A 123 -3.80 9.76 14.59
C SER A 123 -4.79 8.81 15.24
N GLY A 124 -4.67 8.63 16.56
CA GLY A 124 -5.61 7.87 17.39
C GLY A 124 -5.47 6.36 17.24
N THR A 125 -6.52 5.63 17.63
CA THR A 125 -6.60 4.17 17.56
C THR A 125 -7.44 3.74 16.37
N VAL A 126 -7.05 2.67 15.70
CA VAL A 126 -7.76 2.06 14.57
C VAL A 126 -8.16 0.64 14.96
N GLU A 127 -9.43 0.32 14.81
CA GLU A 127 -9.96 -1.04 14.94
C GLU A 127 -10.14 -1.64 13.54
N ASP A 128 -9.80 -2.92 13.39
CA ASP A 128 -10.05 -3.65 12.15
C ASP A 128 -11.39 -4.39 12.23
N PRO A 129 -12.38 -4.04 11.40
CA PRO A 129 -13.67 -4.74 11.37
C PRO A 129 -13.55 -6.22 10.98
N ASP A 130 -12.49 -6.59 10.25
CA ASP A 130 -12.24 -7.96 9.78
C ASP A 130 -11.51 -8.80 10.84
N ASP A 131 -10.95 -8.16 11.89
CA ASP A 131 -10.28 -8.82 13.03
C ASP A 131 -10.79 -8.23 14.36
N PRO A 132 -11.97 -8.68 14.84
CA PRO A 132 -12.58 -8.16 16.06
C PRO A 132 -11.67 -8.36 17.28
N GLY A 133 -11.26 -7.26 17.90
CA GLY A 133 -10.36 -7.23 19.04
C GLY A 133 -8.94 -6.77 18.70
N ALA A 134 -8.57 -6.68 17.43
CA ALA A 134 -7.34 -6.05 17.02
C ALA A 134 -7.47 -4.53 17.04
N SER A 135 -6.60 -3.86 17.76
CA SER A 135 -6.49 -2.40 17.75
C SER A 135 -5.07 -1.94 17.48
N TYR A 136 -4.95 -0.92 16.67
CA TYR A 136 -3.66 -0.43 16.18
C TYR A 136 -3.47 1.03 16.54
N THR A 137 -2.30 1.38 17.04
CA THR A 137 -1.85 2.75 17.24
C THR A 137 -0.56 2.98 16.46
N GLU A 138 -0.28 4.22 16.10
CA GLU A 138 0.98 4.59 15.43
C GLU A 138 2.20 4.08 16.20
N VAL A 139 2.21 4.29 17.52
CA VAL A 139 3.30 3.85 18.40
C VAL A 139 3.50 2.34 18.37
N ALA A 140 2.42 1.56 18.51
CA ALA A 140 2.51 0.09 18.50
C ALA A 140 2.99 -0.45 17.14
N MET A 141 2.54 0.15 16.05
CA MET A 141 2.93 -0.28 14.70
C MET A 141 4.34 0.14 14.28
N ASN A 142 4.94 1.08 14.99
CA ASN A 142 6.31 1.53 14.80
C ASN A 142 7.26 1.02 15.90
N ASP A 143 7.03 -0.17 16.43
CA ASP A 143 7.89 -0.83 17.43
C ASP A 143 8.05 -0.01 18.73
N GLY A 144 7.03 0.76 19.13
CA GLY A 144 7.04 1.58 20.34
C GLY A 144 7.63 2.99 20.15
N LEU A 145 7.93 3.39 18.91
CA LEU A 145 8.44 4.73 18.60
C LEU A 145 7.41 5.80 18.96
N ALA A 146 7.82 6.81 19.73
CA ALA A 146 6.94 7.94 20.03
C ALA A 146 6.63 8.76 18.78
N GLU A 147 5.41 9.30 18.69
CA GLU A 147 4.98 10.11 17.53
C GLU A 147 5.89 11.31 17.25
N SER A 148 6.44 11.94 18.31
CA SER A 148 7.36 13.06 18.20
C SER A 148 8.72 12.68 17.61
N GLU A 149 9.13 11.42 17.73
CA GLU A 149 10.42 10.91 17.25
C GLU A 149 10.36 10.39 15.82
N LEU A 150 9.14 10.25 15.26
CA LEU A 150 8.93 9.68 13.93
C LEU A 150 9.67 10.48 12.83
N PRO A 151 9.62 11.82 12.78
CA PRO A 151 10.33 12.60 11.76
C PRO A 151 11.85 12.36 11.80
N GLU A 152 12.46 12.41 12.99
CA GLU A 152 13.90 12.17 13.18
C GLU A 152 14.27 10.72 12.83
N THR A 153 13.45 9.75 13.26
CA THR A 153 13.67 8.34 12.92
C THR A 153 13.58 8.10 11.43
N PHE A 154 12.67 8.79 10.75
CA PHE A 154 12.54 8.69 9.28
C PHE A 154 13.75 9.29 8.54
N GLU A 155 14.58 10.12 9.16
CA GLU A 155 15.84 10.59 8.56
C GLU A 155 16.88 9.47 8.40
N ARG A 156 16.84 8.46 9.24
CA ARG A 156 17.80 7.35 9.20
C ARG A 156 17.76 6.63 7.86
N ASP A 157 18.92 6.10 7.46
CA ASP A 157 19.09 5.48 6.14
C ASP A 157 18.37 4.13 5.96
N ASP A 158 18.00 3.45 7.03
CA ASP A 158 17.27 2.19 7.01
C ASP A 158 15.75 2.38 6.82
N TYR A 159 15.20 3.55 7.19
CA TYR A 159 13.79 3.87 6.99
C TYR A 159 13.60 4.60 5.66
N ARG A 160 12.96 3.93 4.72
CA ARG A 160 12.84 4.38 3.34
C ARG A 160 11.44 4.77 2.91
N VAL A 161 10.42 4.21 3.55
CA VAL A 161 9.02 4.42 3.17
C VAL A 161 8.21 4.87 4.37
N LEU A 162 7.42 5.93 4.18
CA LEU A 162 6.47 6.44 5.16
C LEU A 162 5.05 6.26 4.61
N LEU A 163 4.24 5.46 5.30
CA LEU A 163 2.83 5.26 4.98
C LEU A 163 1.99 6.21 5.83
N VAL A 164 1.15 7.03 5.21
CA VAL A 164 0.43 8.09 5.94
C VAL A 164 -1.07 8.08 5.67
N ALA A 165 -1.83 8.44 6.69
CA ALA A 165 -3.25 8.75 6.57
C ALA A 165 -3.56 10.04 7.33
N GLU A 166 -4.02 11.07 6.62
CA GLU A 166 -4.42 12.38 7.19
C GLU A 166 -3.33 13.10 8.00
N LYS A 167 -2.10 12.59 8.00
CA LYS A 167 -0.95 13.11 8.73
C LYS A 167 0.22 13.26 7.76
N TYR A 168 1.03 14.31 7.90
CA TYR A 168 2.20 14.59 7.05
C TYR A 168 1.93 14.78 5.53
N GLN A 169 0.69 14.90 5.11
CA GLN A 169 0.36 15.18 3.70
C GLN A 169 0.73 16.62 3.30
N THR A 170 0.82 17.51 4.27
CA THR A 170 1.28 18.89 4.11
C THR A 170 2.23 19.25 5.23
N GLY A 171 3.25 20.07 4.93
CA GLY A 171 4.18 20.59 5.93
C GLY A 171 5.22 19.60 6.46
N PHE A 172 5.36 18.42 5.85
CA PHE A 172 6.42 17.48 6.19
C PHE A 172 7.67 17.80 5.38
N ASP A 173 8.68 18.35 6.06
CA ASP A 173 9.96 18.72 5.44
C ASP A 173 10.92 17.53 5.48
N GLN A 174 11.04 16.82 4.36
CA GLN A 174 11.99 15.72 4.18
C GLN A 174 12.65 15.84 2.80
N PRO A 175 13.89 16.40 2.76
CA PRO A 175 14.60 16.68 1.49
C PRO A 175 14.86 15.44 0.62
N LEU A 176 14.89 14.26 1.21
CA LEU A 176 15.13 12.99 0.51
C LEU A 176 13.85 12.35 -0.02
N LEU A 177 12.70 12.94 0.25
CA LEU A 177 11.41 12.44 -0.24
C LEU A 177 11.27 12.75 -1.73
N GLN A 178 11.44 11.75 -2.57
CA GLN A 178 11.48 11.90 -4.01
C GLN A 178 10.18 11.46 -4.69
N THR A 179 9.42 10.56 -4.10
CA THR A 179 8.18 10.05 -4.67
C THR A 179 7.07 9.95 -3.63
N MET A 180 5.85 10.22 -4.12
CA MET A 180 4.63 10.14 -3.33
C MET A 180 3.56 9.39 -4.13
#